data_74f34c45dedb473c8f38bb1ba52afe50
#
_entry.id   74f34c45dedb473c8f38bb1ba52afe50
#
_cell.length_a   1.000
_cell.length_b   1.000
_cell.length_c   1.000
_cell.angle_alpha   90.00
_cell.angle_beta   90.00
_cell.angle_gamma   90.00
#
_symmetry.space_group_name_H-M   'P 1'
#
loop_
_entity.id
_entity.type
_entity.pdbx_description
1 polymer ?
#
loop_
_entity_poly.entity_id
_entity_poly.type
_entity_poly.pdbx_seq_one_letter_code
_entity_poly.pdbx_strand_id
1 'polypeptide(L)'
;GVYSRAFLEGRLSREQLDNFRQEVGPNGLSSYPHPWLMNNFWQFPTVSMGLGPMLAIYQARFMKYLINRGLIKDENRKVWAFLGDGEMDEPESLGAIALASRENLDNLIFVINCNLQRLDGPVRGNGKIIQELEGSFRGAGWNVIKVIWGSYWDPLLANDKTGLLIKRMNEAVDGEYQAFKAKGGAYVREKFFGKYPETNELVS
;
A
#
# COMPACT_ATOMS: atom_id res chain seq x y z
N GLY A 1 13.40 -3.34 1.35
CA GLY A 1 12.19 -3.95 1.83
C GLY A 1 12.30 -5.45 2.07
N VAL A 2 11.76 -6.29 1.17
CA VAL A 2 11.60 -7.74 1.43
C VAL A 2 12.95 -8.43 1.72
N TYR A 3 13.96 -8.23 0.90
CA TYR A 3 15.26 -8.85 1.12
C TYR A 3 15.95 -8.38 2.41
N SER A 4 15.86 -7.09 2.73
CA SER A 4 16.41 -6.58 3.99
C SER A 4 15.72 -7.21 5.21
N ARG A 5 14.41 -7.38 5.15
CA ARG A 5 13.65 -8.06 6.21
C ARG A 5 14.05 -9.54 6.31
N ALA A 6 14.14 -10.25 5.19
CA ALA A 6 14.55 -11.65 5.15
C ALA A 6 15.98 -11.86 5.67
N PHE A 7 16.88 -10.91 5.44
CA PHE A 7 18.21 -10.92 6.04
C PHE A 7 18.16 -10.78 7.57
N LEU A 8 17.35 -9.85 8.08
CA LEU A 8 17.20 -9.68 9.53
C LEU A 8 16.56 -10.90 10.20
N GLU A 9 15.81 -11.69 9.46
CA GLU A 9 15.25 -12.98 9.90
C GLU A 9 16.23 -14.17 9.74
N GLY A 10 17.44 -13.93 9.26
CA GLY A 10 18.45 -14.97 9.03
C GLY A 10 18.18 -15.87 7.81
N ARG A 11 17.26 -15.47 6.92
CA ARG A 11 16.91 -16.23 5.70
C ARG A 11 17.83 -15.95 4.52
N LEU A 12 18.57 -14.86 4.55
CA LEU A 12 19.53 -14.45 3.54
C LEU A 12 20.85 -14.10 4.19
N SER A 13 21.96 -14.32 3.48
CA SER A 13 23.29 -13.91 3.90
C SER A 13 23.63 -12.48 3.46
N ARG A 14 24.67 -11.90 4.07
CA ARG A 14 25.21 -10.61 3.66
C ARG A 14 25.72 -10.67 2.21
N GLU A 15 26.43 -11.74 1.85
CA GLU A 15 26.94 -11.93 0.50
C GLU A 15 25.80 -11.90 -0.55
N GLN A 16 24.66 -12.53 -0.25
CA GLN A 16 23.50 -12.46 -1.13
C GLN A 16 22.96 -11.03 -1.27
N LEU A 17 22.92 -10.24 -0.18
CA LEU A 17 22.50 -8.84 -0.27
C LEU A 17 23.47 -7.98 -1.07
N ASP A 18 24.78 -8.20 -0.92
CA ASP A 18 25.82 -7.48 -1.67
C ASP A 18 25.70 -7.77 -3.20
N ASN A 19 25.18 -8.95 -3.54
CA ASN A 19 24.88 -9.38 -4.91
C ASN A 19 23.42 -9.11 -5.35
N PHE A 20 22.75 -8.12 -4.77
CA PHE A 20 21.42 -7.72 -5.20
C PHE A 20 21.39 -7.28 -6.67
N ARG A 21 20.45 -7.83 -7.43
CA ARG A 21 20.28 -7.59 -8.89
C ARG A 21 21.42 -8.15 -9.75
N GLN A 22 22.17 -9.11 -9.25
CA GLN A 22 23.21 -9.83 -9.99
C GLN A 22 22.75 -11.27 -10.24
N GLU A 23 21.77 -11.44 -11.11
CA GLU A 23 21.07 -12.71 -11.32
C GLU A 23 21.90 -13.79 -12.03
N VAL A 24 22.99 -13.40 -12.68
CA VAL A 24 23.85 -14.32 -13.44
C VAL A 24 24.75 -15.16 -12.53
N GLY A 25 24.99 -14.71 -11.33
CA GLY A 25 25.84 -15.40 -10.35
C GLY A 25 25.06 -16.36 -9.46
N PRO A 26 25.72 -17.40 -8.90
CA PRO A 26 25.04 -18.43 -8.10
C PRO A 26 24.46 -17.90 -6.76
N ASN A 27 24.96 -16.77 -6.29
CA ASN A 27 24.55 -16.16 -5.01
C ASN A 27 23.87 -14.81 -5.19
N GLY A 28 23.36 -14.51 -6.39
CA GLY A 28 22.67 -13.25 -6.67
C GLY A 28 21.21 -13.25 -6.19
N LEU A 29 20.72 -12.06 -5.86
CA LEU A 29 19.29 -11.86 -5.61
C LEU A 29 18.63 -11.29 -6.84
N SER A 30 17.48 -11.85 -7.21
CA SER A 30 16.72 -11.40 -8.37
C SER A 30 16.18 -9.98 -8.18
N SER A 31 16.14 -9.19 -9.26
CA SER A 31 15.59 -7.84 -9.27
C SER A 31 14.09 -7.82 -8.96
N TYR A 32 13.39 -8.85 -9.42
CA TYR A 32 11.95 -9.06 -9.23
C TYR A 32 11.67 -10.40 -8.56
N PRO A 33 10.50 -10.60 -7.95
CA PRO A 33 10.06 -11.92 -7.51
C PRO A 33 10.13 -12.92 -8.66
N HIS A 34 11.06 -13.87 -8.56
CA HIS A 34 11.35 -14.82 -9.64
C HIS A 34 11.44 -16.25 -9.10
N PRO A 35 10.32 -17.01 -9.12
CA PRO A 35 10.27 -18.36 -8.55
C PRO A 35 11.27 -19.35 -9.16
N TRP A 36 11.71 -19.13 -10.39
CA TRP A 36 12.68 -20.02 -11.03
C TRP A 36 14.12 -19.73 -10.63
N LEU A 37 14.48 -18.46 -10.46
CA LEU A 37 15.83 -18.08 -10.01
C LEU A 37 16.00 -18.26 -8.50
N MET A 38 14.94 -18.07 -7.73
CA MET A 38 14.94 -18.16 -6.27
C MET A 38 13.76 -19.02 -5.78
N ASN A 39 13.74 -20.29 -6.19
CA ASN A 39 12.64 -21.23 -5.96
C ASN A 39 12.36 -21.51 -4.46
N ASN A 40 13.35 -21.37 -3.59
CA ASN A 40 13.20 -21.52 -2.14
C ASN A 40 12.76 -20.24 -1.45
N PHE A 41 12.67 -19.11 -2.18
CA PHE A 41 12.31 -17.81 -1.64
C PHE A 41 10.99 -17.28 -2.20
N TRP A 42 10.84 -17.29 -3.52
CA TRP A 42 9.65 -16.77 -4.20
C TRP A 42 8.73 -17.90 -4.66
N GLN A 43 7.43 -17.80 -4.34
CA GLN A 43 6.39 -18.69 -4.86
C GLN A 43 5.58 -18.05 -6.00
N PHE A 44 5.51 -16.71 -6.04
CA PHE A 44 4.72 -15.98 -7.03
C PHE A 44 5.58 -14.96 -7.80
N PRO A 45 5.46 -14.89 -9.13
CA PRO A 45 6.06 -13.82 -9.92
C PRO A 45 5.17 -12.57 -9.83
N THR A 46 5.41 -11.71 -8.87
CA THR A 46 4.66 -10.48 -8.69
C THR A 46 5.48 -9.27 -9.12
N VAL A 47 4.82 -8.34 -9.78
CA VAL A 47 5.32 -7.01 -10.14
C VAL A 47 4.21 -5.99 -9.98
N SER A 48 4.53 -4.69 -10.01
CA SER A 48 3.57 -3.59 -9.82
C SER A 48 2.60 -3.38 -11.01
N MET A 49 2.16 -4.47 -11.65
CA MET A 49 1.29 -4.49 -12.84
C MET A 49 -0.08 -5.11 -12.54
N GLY A 50 -0.54 -5.07 -11.30
CA GLY A 50 -1.85 -5.59 -10.90
C GLY A 50 -1.92 -7.10 -10.64
N LEU A 51 -0.85 -7.85 -10.87
CA LEU A 51 -0.85 -9.31 -10.65
C LEU A 51 -0.81 -9.67 -9.16
N GLY A 52 -0.12 -8.89 -8.35
CA GLY A 52 0.00 -9.12 -6.90
C GLY A 52 -1.36 -9.19 -6.20
N PRO A 53 -2.23 -8.18 -6.34
CA PRO A 53 -3.57 -8.18 -5.78
C PRO A 53 -4.41 -9.37 -6.23
N MET A 54 -4.42 -9.65 -7.52
CA MET A 54 -5.19 -10.76 -8.09
C MET A 54 -4.71 -12.12 -7.59
N LEU A 55 -3.40 -12.36 -7.57
CA LEU A 55 -2.82 -13.61 -7.04
C LEU A 55 -3.11 -13.78 -5.55
N ALA A 56 -3.08 -12.70 -4.76
CA ALA A 56 -3.42 -12.75 -3.35
C ALA A 56 -4.89 -13.16 -3.13
N ILE A 57 -5.81 -12.65 -3.93
CA ILE A 57 -7.22 -13.04 -3.89
C ILE A 57 -7.38 -14.53 -4.21
N TYR A 58 -6.76 -15.01 -5.28
CA TYR A 58 -6.83 -16.43 -5.65
C TYR A 58 -6.15 -17.33 -4.62
N GLN A 59 -5.05 -16.91 -4.04
CA GLN A 59 -4.39 -17.65 -2.96
C GLN A 59 -5.29 -17.78 -1.74
N ALA A 60 -5.90 -16.69 -1.29
CA ALA A 60 -6.82 -16.68 -0.16
C ALA A 60 -8.05 -17.58 -0.42
N ARG A 61 -8.60 -17.50 -1.64
CA ARG A 61 -9.70 -18.35 -2.10
C ARG A 61 -9.33 -19.82 -2.10
N PHE A 62 -8.17 -20.15 -2.66
CA PHE A 62 -7.71 -21.54 -2.74
C PHE A 62 -7.42 -22.13 -1.36
N MET A 63 -6.87 -21.35 -0.44
CA MET A 63 -6.71 -21.79 0.95
C MET A 63 -8.05 -22.15 1.60
N LYS A 64 -9.08 -21.32 1.45
CA LYS A 64 -10.44 -21.64 1.94
C LYS A 64 -11.03 -22.89 1.28
N TYR A 65 -10.81 -23.06 -0.02
CA TYR A 65 -11.21 -24.27 -0.72
C TYR A 65 -10.56 -25.51 -0.11
N LEU A 66 -9.26 -25.49 0.14
CA LEU A 66 -8.54 -26.63 0.74
C LEU A 66 -9.03 -26.93 2.15
N ILE A 67 -9.28 -25.91 2.97
CA ILE A 67 -9.85 -26.05 4.32
C ILE A 67 -11.25 -26.67 4.24
N ASN A 68 -12.12 -26.12 3.41
CA ASN A 68 -13.50 -26.60 3.24
C ASN A 68 -13.58 -28.03 2.71
N ARG A 69 -12.56 -28.48 1.97
CA ARG A 69 -12.43 -29.86 1.49
C ARG A 69 -11.80 -30.80 2.53
N GLY A 70 -11.37 -30.25 3.67
CA GLY A 70 -10.66 -31.04 4.70
C GLY A 70 -9.25 -31.50 4.29
N LEU A 71 -8.68 -30.90 3.25
CA LEU A 71 -7.33 -31.23 2.75
C LEU A 71 -6.22 -30.59 3.59
N ILE A 72 -6.49 -29.48 4.24
CA ILE A 72 -5.62 -28.84 5.22
C ILE A 72 -6.41 -28.41 6.45
N LYS A 73 -5.74 -28.30 7.60
CA LYS A 73 -6.35 -27.75 8.82
C LYS A 73 -6.47 -26.23 8.71
N ASP A 74 -7.52 -25.69 9.32
CA ASP A 74 -7.64 -24.26 9.50
C ASP A 74 -6.75 -23.80 10.67
N GLU A 75 -5.65 -23.15 10.34
CA GLU A 75 -4.69 -22.57 11.29
C GLU A 75 -4.85 -21.04 11.37
N ASN A 76 -5.95 -20.50 10.87
CA ASN A 76 -6.23 -19.06 10.81
C ASN A 76 -5.13 -18.25 10.07
N ARG A 77 -4.48 -18.88 9.09
CA ARG A 77 -3.46 -18.22 8.26
C ARG A 77 -4.08 -17.14 7.41
N LYS A 78 -3.37 -16.03 7.27
CA LYS A 78 -3.77 -14.86 6.46
C LYS A 78 -2.87 -14.70 5.24
N VAL A 79 -3.45 -14.20 4.17
CA VAL A 79 -2.72 -13.75 2.98
C VAL A 79 -2.59 -12.22 3.09
N TRP A 80 -1.38 -11.74 3.10
CA TRP A 80 -1.07 -10.32 3.14
C TRP A 80 -0.51 -9.88 1.79
N ALA A 81 -1.10 -8.84 1.20
CA ALA A 81 -0.59 -8.19 0.01
C ALA A 81 -0.21 -6.74 0.34
N PHE A 82 1.06 -6.39 0.10
CA PHE A 82 1.59 -5.04 0.23
C PHE A 82 1.66 -4.42 -1.15
N LEU A 83 0.88 -3.39 -1.38
CA LEU A 83 0.57 -2.85 -2.70
C LEU A 83 0.88 -1.35 -2.75
N GLY A 84 1.17 -0.83 -3.94
CA GLY A 84 1.24 0.60 -4.19
C GLY A 84 -0.09 1.15 -4.70
N ASP A 85 -0.33 2.44 -4.49
CA ASP A 85 -1.49 3.14 -5.04
C ASP A 85 -1.49 3.14 -6.58
N GLY A 86 -0.31 3.33 -7.19
CA GLY A 86 -0.18 3.23 -8.65
C GLY A 86 -0.44 1.82 -9.20
N GLU A 87 -0.08 0.76 -8.46
CA GLU A 87 -0.43 -0.61 -8.82
C GLU A 87 -1.95 -0.83 -8.77
N MET A 88 -2.64 -0.16 -7.86
CA MET A 88 -4.10 -0.29 -7.75
C MET A 88 -4.88 0.41 -8.88
N ASP A 89 -4.23 1.25 -9.68
CA ASP A 89 -4.82 1.82 -10.90
C ASP A 89 -4.91 0.81 -12.05
N GLU A 90 -4.17 -0.28 -11.98
CA GLU A 90 -4.22 -1.32 -13.00
C GLU A 90 -5.59 -2.01 -13.02
N PRO A 91 -6.20 -2.23 -14.18
CA PRO A 91 -7.51 -2.90 -14.29
C PRO A 91 -7.55 -4.26 -13.60
N GLU A 92 -6.46 -5.01 -13.65
CA GLU A 92 -6.30 -6.30 -13.00
C GLU A 92 -6.41 -6.20 -11.47
N SER A 93 -5.87 -5.14 -10.89
CA SER A 93 -5.91 -4.90 -9.44
C SER A 93 -7.34 -4.73 -8.95
N LEU A 94 -8.15 -3.95 -9.65
CA LEU A 94 -9.54 -3.66 -9.29
C LEU A 94 -10.53 -4.74 -9.72
N GLY A 95 -10.20 -5.48 -10.78
CA GLY A 95 -11.11 -6.43 -11.39
C GLY A 95 -11.61 -7.56 -10.48
N ALA A 96 -10.83 -7.94 -9.48
CA ALA A 96 -11.14 -9.05 -8.59
C ALA A 96 -11.56 -8.66 -7.16
N ILE A 97 -11.55 -7.37 -6.80
CA ILE A 97 -11.87 -6.95 -5.42
C ILE A 97 -13.29 -7.32 -4.99
N ALA A 98 -14.27 -7.25 -5.92
CA ALA A 98 -15.65 -7.64 -5.65
C ALA A 98 -15.78 -9.16 -5.44
N LEU A 99 -14.94 -9.98 -6.06
CA LEU A 99 -14.92 -11.42 -5.86
C LEU A 99 -14.54 -11.77 -4.42
N ALA A 100 -13.50 -11.13 -3.89
CA ALA A 100 -13.04 -11.37 -2.54
C ALA A 100 -14.14 -11.12 -1.49
N SER A 101 -14.89 -10.04 -1.64
CA SER A 101 -16.03 -9.74 -0.77
C SER A 101 -17.18 -10.76 -0.92
N ARG A 102 -17.58 -11.07 -2.15
CA ARG A 102 -18.67 -12.04 -2.39
C ARG A 102 -18.38 -13.43 -1.83
N GLU A 103 -17.12 -13.85 -1.82
CA GLU A 103 -16.69 -15.14 -1.26
C GLU A 103 -16.28 -15.06 0.21
N ASN A 104 -16.47 -13.91 0.86
CA ASN A 104 -16.12 -13.69 2.27
C ASN A 104 -14.68 -14.14 2.60
N LEU A 105 -13.71 -13.64 1.83
CA LEU A 105 -12.31 -13.97 2.03
C LEU A 105 -11.73 -13.19 3.23
N ASP A 106 -12.17 -13.53 4.44
CA ASP A 106 -11.73 -12.92 5.71
C ASP A 106 -10.28 -13.28 6.09
N ASN A 107 -9.66 -14.15 5.32
CA ASN A 107 -8.25 -14.50 5.41
C ASN A 107 -7.35 -13.62 4.50
N LEU A 108 -7.88 -12.59 3.85
CA LEU A 108 -7.15 -11.70 2.95
C LEU A 108 -7.02 -10.30 3.53
N ILE A 109 -5.81 -9.74 3.49
CA ILE A 109 -5.52 -8.40 3.95
C ILE A 109 -4.69 -7.66 2.90
N PHE A 110 -5.17 -6.52 2.44
CA PHE A 110 -4.42 -5.60 1.59
C PHE A 110 -3.88 -4.44 2.42
N VAL A 111 -2.60 -4.14 2.25
CA VAL A 111 -1.94 -2.95 2.78
C VAL A 111 -1.52 -2.09 1.62
N ILE A 112 -2.25 -1.02 1.35
CA ILE A 112 -1.99 -0.12 0.22
C ILE A 112 -1.19 1.07 0.71
N ASN A 113 0.04 1.20 0.24
CA ASN A 113 0.91 2.34 0.53
C ASN A 113 0.66 3.46 -0.48
N CYS A 114 -0.10 4.46 -0.07
CA CYS A 114 -0.42 5.62 -0.89
C CYS A 114 0.71 6.64 -0.82
N ASN A 115 1.75 6.45 -1.63
CA ASN A 115 2.89 7.37 -1.72
C ASN A 115 2.73 8.44 -2.79
N LEU A 116 1.63 8.41 -3.55
CA LEU A 116 1.29 9.33 -4.65
C LEU A 116 2.31 9.29 -5.80
N GLN A 117 2.90 8.13 -6.05
CA GLN A 117 3.86 7.88 -7.13
C GLN A 117 3.30 6.84 -8.09
N ARG A 118 3.48 7.08 -9.39
CA ARG A 118 3.20 6.13 -10.47
C ARG A 118 4.50 5.74 -11.17
N LEU A 119 4.47 4.73 -12.03
CA LEU A 119 5.66 4.27 -12.79
C LEU A 119 6.25 5.38 -13.67
N ASP A 120 5.40 6.19 -14.27
CA ASP A 120 5.75 7.29 -15.18
C ASP A 120 5.95 8.65 -14.48
N GLY A 121 5.91 8.68 -13.17
CA GLY A 121 6.15 9.88 -12.36
C GLY A 121 5.09 10.15 -11.29
N PRO A 122 5.08 11.38 -10.78
CA PRO A 122 4.12 11.76 -9.75
C PRO A 122 2.68 11.83 -10.28
N VAL A 123 1.71 11.54 -9.42
CA VAL A 123 0.29 11.77 -9.71
C VAL A 123 0.09 13.24 -10.05
N ARG A 124 -0.65 13.53 -11.11
CA ARG A 124 -0.91 14.88 -11.61
C ARG A 124 -2.40 15.20 -11.56
N GLY A 125 -2.69 16.51 -11.46
CA GLY A 125 -4.05 17.03 -11.57
C GLY A 125 -4.82 17.00 -10.27
N ASN A 126 -6.13 16.91 -10.40
CA ASN A 126 -7.10 17.04 -9.31
C ASN A 126 -7.53 15.68 -8.71
N GLY A 127 -6.76 14.61 -8.94
CA GLY A 127 -7.03 13.29 -8.41
C GLY A 127 -6.98 13.26 -6.88
N LYS A 128 -7.72 12.33 -6.32
CA LYS A 128 -7.78 12.02 -4.89
C LYS A 128 -7.74 10.50 -4.73
N ILE A 129 -6.61 9.92 -5.11
CA ILE A 129 -6.46 8.45 -5.21
C ILE A 129 -6.81 7.72 -3.92
N ILE A 130 -6.49 8.28 -2.76
CA ILE A 130 -6.83 7.66 -1.46
C ILE A 130 -8.34 7.55 -1.29
N GLN A 131 -9.09 8.62 -1.59
CA GLN A 131 -10.55 8.64 -1.49
C GLN A 131 -11.20 7.77 -2.56
N GLU A 132 -10.65 7.76 -3.76
CA GLU A 132 -11.12 6.92 -4.87
C GLU A 132 -10.96 5.43 -4.55
N LEU A 133 -9.79 5.02 -4.05
CA LEU A 133 -9.55 3.66 -3.61
C LEU A 133 -10.43 3.28 -2.41
N GLU A 134 -10.53 4.16 -1.40
CA GLU A 134 -11.44 3.94 -0.26
C GLU A 134 -12.88 3.70 -0.74
N GLY A 135 -13.38 4.54 -1.65
CA GLY A 135 -14.71 4.41 -2.23
C GLY A 135 -14.90 3.08 -2.98
N SER A 136 -13.92 2.70 -3.80
CA SER A 136 -13.93 1.46 -4.58
C SER A 136 -13.97 0.23 -3.68
N PHE A 137 -13.11 0.15 -2.68
CA PHE A 137 -13.05 -0.97 -1.75
C PHE A 137 -14.30 -1.06 -0.85
N ARG A 138 -14.78 0.08 -0.30
CA ARG A 138 -16.02 0.09 0.48
C ARG A 138 -17.24 -0.29 -0.36
N GLY A 139 -17.30 0.24 -1.59
CA GLY A 139 -18.35 -0.13 -2.55
C GLY A 139 -18.35 -1.60 -2.94
N ALA A 140 -17.18 -2.22 -2.97
CA ALA A 140 -17.01 -3.66 -3.18
C ALA A 140 -17.27 -4.50 -1.92
N GLY A 141 -17.57 -3.90 -0.76
CA GLY A 141 -17.89 -4.60 0.49
C GLY A 141 -16.70 -4.94 1.39
N TRP A 142 -15.55 -4.30 1.17
CA TRP A 142 -14.38 -4.48 2.04
C TRP A 142 -14.48 -3.63 3.31
N ASN A 143 -13.89 -4.14 4.39
CA ASN A 143 -13.65 -3.33 5.59
C ASN A 143 -12.37 -2.50 5.35
N VAL A 144 -12.51 -1.18 5.28
CA VAL A 144 -11.40 -0.27 4.99
C VAL A 144 -11.01 0.52 6.23
N ILE A 145 -9.75 0.41 6.60
CA ILE A 145 -9.12 1.21 7.65
C ILE A 145 -8.17 2.18 6.96
N LYS A 146 -8.41 3.47 7.12
CA LYS A 146 -7.56 4.52 6.57
C LYS A 146 -6.64 5.06 7.66
N VAL A 147 -5.33 4.93 7.43
CA VAL A 147 -4.28 5.47 8.31
C VAL A 147 -3.66 6.67 7.61
N ILE A 148 -3.83 7.85 8.19
CA ILE A 148 -3.32 9.09 7.63
C ILE A 148 -2.46 9.77 8.69
N TRP A 149 -1.31 10.28 8.27
CA TRP A 149 -0.39 11.07 9.07
C TRP A 149 0.33 10.28 10.19
N GLY A 150 1.44 10.81 10.62
CA GLY A 150 2.16 10.28 11.77
C GLY A 150 1.67 10.94 13.07
N SER A 151 2.05 10.39 14.20
CA SER A 151 1.67 10.84 15.56
C SER A 151 2.01 12.30 15.87
N TYR A 152 2.94 12.91 15.13
CA TYR A 152 3.24 14.34 15.27
C TYR A 152 2.08 15.27 14.87
N TRP A 153 1.07 14.76 14.16
CA TRP A 153 -0.15 15.48 13.82
C TRP A 153 -1.22 15.42 14.92
N ASP A 154 -1.09 14.47 15.86
CA ASP A 154 -2.08 14.26 16.90
C ASP A 154 -2.37 15.53 17.73
N PRO A 155 -1.37 16.36 18.12
CA PRO A 155 -1.64 17.60 18.83
C PRO A 155 -2.44 18.61 17.99
N LEU A 156 -2.14 18.72 16.69
CA LEU A 156 -2.88 19.61 15.80
C LEU A 156 -4.33 19.16 15.62
N LEU A 157 -4.53 17.85 15.44
CA LEU A 157 -5.87 17.25 15.31
C LEU A 157 -6.67 17.37 16.60
N ALA A 158 -6.02 17.22 17.75
CA ALA A 158 -6.67 17.41 19.05
C ALA A 158 -7.11 18.87 19.32
N ASN A 159 -6.40 19.83 18.75
CA ASN A 159 -6.72 21.25 18.83
C ASN A 159 -7.78 21.69 17.81
N ASP A 160 -8.03 20.89 16.77
CA ASP A 160 -9.04 21.17 15.74
C ASP A 160 -10.46 20.85 16.24
N LYS A 161 -10.98 21.67 17.14
CA LYS A 161 -12.30 21.47 17.76
C LYS A 161 -13.46 21.64 16.78
N THR A 162 -13.24 22.25 15.64
CA THR A 162 -14.25 22.53 14.62
C THR A 162 -14.24 21.51 13.47
N GLY A 163 -13.22 20.65 13.40
CA GLY A 163 -13.01 19.71 12.31
C GLY A 163 -12.53 20.39 11.01
N LEU A 164 -12.13 21.67 11.09
CA LEU A 164 -11.76 22.44 9.93
C LEU A 164 -10.44 21.99 9.30
N LEU A 165 -9.47 21.59 10.13
CA LEU A 165 -8.20 21.02 9.66
C LEU A 165 -8.48 19.76 8.84
N ILE A 166 -9.25 18.82 9.35
CA ILE A 166 -9.65 17.59 8.65
C ILE A 166 -10.37 17.94 7.34
N LYS A 167 -11.26 18.92 7.36
CA LYS A 167 -11.95 19.40 6.14
C LYS A 167 -10.94 19.90 5.10
N ARG A 168 -9.99 20.74 5.48
CA ARG A 168 -8.95 21.26 4.56
C ARG A 168 -8.02 20.17 4.05
N MET A 169 -7.68 19.20 4.90
CA MET A 169 -6.91 18.02 4.48
C MET A 169 -7.66 17.20 3.41
N ASN A 170 -8.96 17.05 3.53
CA ASN A 170 -9.78 16.33 2.54
C ASN A 170 -10.03 17.13 1.25
N GLU A 171 -9.94 18.45 1.29
CA GLU A 171 -10.06 19.31 0.10
C GLU A 171 -8.79 19.29 -0.75
N ALA A 172 -7.62 19.13 -0.14
CA ALA A 172 -6.35 19.09 -0.84
C ALA A 172 -6.29 17.90 -1.81
N VAL A 173 -5.79 18.17 -3.02
CA VAL A 173 -5.62 17.17 -4.08
C VAL A 173 -4.23 16.55 -4.05
N ASP A 174 -4.07 15.41 -4.71
CA ASP A 174 -2.83 14.61 -4.69
C ASP A 174 -1.59 15.42 -5.13
N GLY A 175 -1.74 16.30 -6.11
CA GLY A 175 -0.67 17.19 -6.57
C GLY A 175 -0.23 18.21 -5.52
N GLU A 176 -1.15 18.70 -4.68
CA GLU A 176 -0.81 19.57 -3.54
C GLU A 176 -0.04 18.77 -2.48
N TYR A 177 -0.49 17.58 -2.13
CA TYR A 177 0.21 16.71 -1.17
C TYR A 177 1.62 16.35 -1.62
N GLN A 178 1.81 16.09 -2.91
CA GLN A 178 3.14 15.87 -3.45
C GLN A 178 4.04 17.09 -3.31
N ALA A 179 3.52 18.30 -3.59
CA ALA A 179 4.26 19.52 -3.40
C ALA A 179 4.62 19.75 -1.92
N PHE A 180 3.72 19.44 -1.00
CA PHE A 180 3.97 19.53 0.44
C PHE A 180 5.08 18.57 0.87
N LYS A 181 5.06 17.33 0.40
CA LYS A 181 6.10 16.34 0.67
C LYS A 181 7.46 16.77 0.12
N ALA A 182 7.51 17.25 -1.11
CA ALA A 182 8.75 17.57 -1.81
C ALA A 182 9.43 18.84 -1.28
N LYS A 183 8.64 19.86 -0.87
CA LYS A 183 9.14 21.20 -0.50
C LYS A 183 9.30 21.40 1.01
N GLY A 184 8.84 20.45 1.83
CA GLY A 184 9.07 20.42 3.27
C GLY A 184 8.21 21.37 4.10
N GLY A 185 8.48 21.39 5.41
CA GLY A 185 7.59 21.99 6.42
C GLY A 185 7.33 23.49 6.27
N ALA A 186 8.33 24.29 5.87
CA ALA A 186 8.14 25.72 5.66
C ALA A 186 7.11 26.01 4.56
N TYR A 187 7.18 25.24 3.48
CA TYR A 187 6.21 25.34 2.39
C TYR A 187 4.81 24.90 2.82
N VAL A 188 4.71 23.83 3.62
CA VAL A 188 3.42 23.37 4.19
C VAL A 188 2.82 24.45 5.07
N ARG A 189 3.62 25.08 5.95
CA ARG A 189 3.17 26.19 6.80
C ARG A 189 2.61 27.33 5.96
N GLU A 190 3.31 27.74 4.93
CA GLU A 190 2.89 28.86 4.05
C GLU A 190 1.68 28.48 3.19
N LYS A 191 1.73 27.36 2.47
CA LYS A 191 0.79 27.06 1.38
C LYS A 191 -0.42 26.23 1.84
N PHE A 192 -0.34 25.50 2.93
CA PHE A 192 -1.48 24.77 3.50
C PHE A 192 -2.08 25.53 4.68
N PHE A 193 -1.33 25.73 5.76
CA PHE A 193 -1.85 26.42 6.94
C PHE A 193 -2.11 27.91 6.69
N GLY A 194 -1.22 28.61 5.98
CA GLY A 194 -1.35 30.03 5.65
C GLY A 194 -2.36 30.33 4.55
N LYS A 195 -2.91 29.31 3.88
CA LYS A 195 -3.93 29.47 2.83
C LYS A 195 -5.26 30.02 3.37
N TYR A 196 -5.56 29.69 4.62
CA TYR A 196 -6.79 30.10 5.30
C TYR A 196 -6.46 30.68 6.69
N PRO A 197 -7.05 31.83 7.08
CA PRO A 197 -6.79 32.44 8.38
C PRO A 197 -7.00 31.48 9.55
N GLU A 198 -8.08 30.73 9.50
CA GLU A 198 -8.49 29.78 10.55
C GLU A 198 -7.54 28.59 10.74
N THR A 199 -6.86 28.15 9.69
CA THR A 199 -5.85 27.10 9.82
C THR A 199 -4.50 27.64 10.25
N ASN A 200 -4.21 28.91 9.95
CA ASN A 200 -2.99 29.57 10.40
C ASN A 200 -2.94 29.72 11.93
N GLU A 201 -4.09 29.95 12.57
CA GLU A 201 -4.21 30.02 14.04
C GLU A 201 -3.85 28.71 14.74
N LEU A 202 -4.00 27.57 14.06
CA LEU A 202 -3.67 26.25 14.64
C LEU A 202 -2.16 26.01 14.77
N VAL A 203 -1.33 26.79 14.05
CA VAL A 203 0.14 26.62 14.02
C VAL A 203 0.90 27.84 14.51
N SER A 204 0.19 28.86 14.99
CA SER A 204 0.74 30.02 15.69
C SER A 204 0.83 29.73 17.18
#